data_52d197571e16fab028499abc4376429d
#
_entry.id   52d197571e16fab028499abc4376429d
#
_cell.length_a   1.000
_cell.length_b   1.000
_cell.length_c   1.000
_cell.angle_alpha   90.00
_cell.angle_beta   90.00
_cell.angle_gamma   90.00
#
_symmetry.space_group_name_H-M   'P 1'
#
loop_
_entity.id
_entity.type
_entity.pdbx_description
1 polymer ?
#
loop_
_entity_poly.entity_id
_entity_poly.type
_entity_poly.pdbx_seq_one_letter_code
_entity_poly.pdbx_strand_id
1 'polypeptide(L)'
;MKRSEISDEYKWSVKDLYSSDELWNNDYEKALKSTQEKSSFEGCVMDSADTLADALSESEKDDYITERLYVYAFMRYYEDTSDGTYQQMSGKAQMLAVKMSEKYSFLVPEIMAADDDKVARFLDSDKIKPYRHCLLYTSPSPRD
;
A
#
# COMPACT_ATOMS: atom_id res chain seq x y z
N MET A 1 -32.67 -5.92 12.67
CA MET A 1 -32.65 -4.51 12.21
C MET A 1 -31.80 -4.47 10.95
N LYS A 2 -32.38 -4.06 9.85
CA LYS A 2 -31.64 -3.95 8.57
C LYS A 2 -30.93 -2.59 8.51
N ARG A 3 -29.78 -2.51 7.82
CA ARG A 3 -29.04 -1.25 7.63
C ARG A 3 -29.92 -0.13 7.07
N SER A 4 -30.87 -0.44 6.19
CA SER A 4 -31.83 0.51 5.63
C SER A 4 -32.74 1.18 6.67
N GLU A 5 -32.89 0.59 7.85
CA GLU A 5 -33.73 1.07 8.96
C GLU A 5 -32.96 2.01 9.91
N ILE A 6 -31.62 2.10 9.76
CA ILE A 6 -30.74 2.96 10.58
C ILE A 6 -30.65 4.33 9.95
N SER A 7 -30.71 5.40 10.76
CA SER A 7 -30.49 6.76 10.30
C SER A 7 -29.06 6.93 9.74
N ASP A 8 -28.91 7.75 8.69
CA ASP A 8 -27.61 7.96 8.03
C ASP A 8 -26.55 8.56 8.95
N GLU A 9 -26.96 9.32 9.98
CA GLU A 9 -26.04 9.88 11.00
C GLU A 9 -25.27 8.81 11.81
N TYR A 10 -25.81 7.57 11.85
CA TYR A 10 -25.19 6.42 12.53
C TYR A 10 -24.52 5.46 11.55
N LYS A 11 -24.38 5.83 10.29
CA LYS A 11 -23.74 5.03 9.26
C LYS A 11 -22.39 5.64 8.85
N TRP A 12 -21.44 4.79 8.62
CA TRP A 12 -20.17 5.24 8.03
C TRP A 12 -20.39 5.66 6.57
N SER A 13 -19.82 6.79 6.17
CA SER A 13 -19.88 7.28 4.80
C SER A 13 -18.88 6.56 3.91
N VAL A 14 -19.24 5.37 3.45
CA VAL A 14 -18.40 4.59 2.53
C VAL A 14 -18.18 5.34 1.21
N LYS A 15 -19.11 6.25 0.88
CA LYS A 15 -19.06 7.09 -0.32
C LYS A 15 -17.89 8.07 -0.33
N ASP A 16 -17.29 8.37 0.83
CA ASP A 16 -16.10 9.22 0.93
C ASP A 16 -14.85 8.52 0.40
N LEU A 17 -14.84 7.18 0.40
CA LEU A 17 -13.79 6.37 -0.22
C LEU A 17 -14.03 6.19 -1.72
N TYR A 18 -15.20 5.64 -2.07
CA TYR A 18 -15.66 5.47 -3.45
C TYR A 18 -17.16 5.79 -3.52
N SER A 19 -17.54 6.68 -4.43
CA SER A 19 -18.95 7.06 -4.61
C SER A 19 -19.79 5.96 -5.28
N SER A 20 -19.16 4.99 -5.93
CA SER A 20 -19.80 3.82 -6.54
C SER A 20 -18.86 2.62 -6.64
N ASP A 21 -19.44 1.42 -6.71
CA ASP A 21 -18.70 0.17 -6.94
C ASP A 21 -18.01 0.14 -8.32
N GLU A 22 -18.53 0.88 -9.30
CA GLU A 22 -17.91 1.01 -10.63
C GLU A 22 -16.56 1.74 -10.53
N LEU A 23 -16.49 2.84 -9.78
CA LEU A 23 -15.23 3.57 -9.57
C LEU A 23 -14.21 2.71 -8.82
N TRP A 24 -14.68 1.93 -7.84
CA TRP A 24 -13.82 0.97 -7.15
C TRP A 24 -13.26 -0.08 -8.13
N ASN A 25 -14.12 -0.66 -8.98
CA ASN A 25 -13.67 -1.65 -9.98
C ASN A 25 -12.65 -1.05 -10.96
N ASN A 26 -12.86 0.17 -11.41
CA ASN A 26 -11.93 0.85 -12.32
C ASN A 26 -10.54 1.03 -11.69
N ASP A 27 -10.48 1.45 -10.43
CA ASP A 27 -9.20 1.62 -9.74
C ASP A 27 -8.58 0.26 -9.36
N TYR A 28 -9.39 -0.74 -9.03
CA TYR A 28 -8.94 -2.11 -8.80
C TYR A 28 -8.24 -2.69 -10.04
N GLU A 29 -8.83 -2.55 -11.23
CA GLU A 29 -8.23 -3.05 -12.49
C GLU A 29 -6.90 -2.35 -12.82
N LYS A 30 -6.81 -1.04 -12.57
CA LYS A 30 -5.55 -0.29 -12.73
C LYS A 30 -4.47 -0.78 -11.77
N ALA A 31 -4.83 -0.92 -10.48
CA ALA A 31 -3.91 -1.40 -9.46
C ALA A 31 -3.48 -2.86 -9.73
N LEU A 32 -4.41 -3.72 -10.15
CA LEU A 32 -4.10 -5.11 -10.51
C LEU A 32 -3.14 -5.17 -11.71
N LYS A 33 -3.33 -4.31 -12.71
CA LYS A 33 -2.39 -4.23 -13.85
C LYS A 33 -1.00 -3.79 -13.39
N SER A 34 -0.91 -2.81 -12.49
CA SER A 34 0.37 -2.34 -11.92
C SER A 34 1.14 -3.48 -11.23
N THR A 35 0.46 -4.45 -10.60
CA THR A 35 1.16 -5.60 -9.97
C THR A 35 1.78 -6.58 -10.97
N GLN A 36 1.40 -6.52 -12.25
CA GLN A 36 1.97 -7.38 -13.29
C GLN A 36 3.27 -6.83 -13.86
N GLU A 37 3.56 -5.57 -13.61
CA GLU A 37 4.76 -4.89 -14.05
C GLU A 37 5.79 -4.90 -12.90
N LYS A 38 7.01 -5.31 -13.20
CA LYS A 38 8.10 -5.21 -12.23
C LYS A 38 8.42 -3.76 -11.95
N SER A 39 8.74 -3.44 -10.71
CA SER A 39 9.28 -2.12 -10.38
C SER A 39 10.61 -1.91 -11.09
N SER A 40 10.79 -0.71 -11.67
CA SER A 40 12.06 -0.33 -12.31
C SER A 40 13.20 -0.15 -11.30
N PHE A 41 12.87 -0.14 -10.01
CA PHE A 41 13.83 0.03 -8.91
C PHE A 41 14.41 -1.30 -8.40
N GLU A 42 13.85 -2.45 -8.80
CA GLU A 42 14.36 -3.76 -8.37
C GLU A 42 15.83 -3.95 -8.81
N GLY A 43 16.72 -4.17 -7.86
CA GLY A 43 18.15 -4.34 -8.08
C GLY A 43 18.98 -3.04 -8.08
N CYS A 44 18.36 -1.85 -7.96
CA CYS A 44 19.05 -0.57 -7.98
C CYS A 44 18.58 0.43 -6.91
N VAL A 45 17.77 0.00 -5.95
CA VAL A 45 17.21 0.87 -4.89
C VAL A 45 18.29 1.68 -4.18
N MET A 46 19.43 1.05 -3.90
CA MET A 46 20.52 1.66 -3.14
C MET A 46 21.56 2.35 -4.01
N ASP A 47 21.33 2.59 -5.32
CA ASP A 47 22.29 3.28 -6.19
C ASP A 47 22.49 4.74 -5.78
N SER A 48 21.42 5.42 -5.37
CA SER A 48 21.45 6.78 -4.86
C SER A 48 20.34 7.04 -3.83
N ALA A 49 20.49 8.11 -3.04
CA ALA A 49 19.43 8.57 -2.14
C ALA A 49 18.17 8.98 -2.91
N ASP A 50 18.30 9.51 -4.12
CA ASP A 50 17.18 9.86 -4.98
C ASP A 50 16.45 8.63 -5.47
N THR A 51 17.16 7.59 -5.91
CA THR A 51 16.58 6.31 -6.34
C THR A 51 15.80 5.65 -5.19
N LEU A 52 16.37 5.63 -3.99
CA LEU A 52 15.70 5.11 -2.80
C LEU A 52 14.43 5.91 -2.49
N ALA A 53 14.50 7.24 -2.51
CA ALA A 53 13.33 8.10 -2.24
C ALA A 53 12.21 7.88 -3.27
N ASP A 54 12.56 7.76 -4.55
CA ASP A 54 11.61 7.54 -5.63
C ASP A 54 10.96 6.15 -5.52
N ALA A 55 11.73 5.10 -5.18
CA ALA A 55 11.22 3.75 -4.94
C ALA A 55 10.24 3.70 -3.76
N LEU A 56 10.58 4.35 -2.63
CA LEU A 56 9.70 4.44 -1.46
C LEU A 56 8.42 5.22 -1.78
N SER A 57 8.54 6.33 -2.53
CA SER A 57 7.37 7.13 -2.94
C SER A 57 6.44 6.37 -3.90
N GLU A 58 6.99 5.55 -4.80
CA GLU A 58 6.19 4.68 -5.68
C GLU A 58 5.43 3.64 -4.85
N SER A 59 6.13 2.95 -3.95
CA SER A 59 5.51 1.96 -3.05
C SER A 59 4.41 2.58 -2.20
N GLU A 60 4.63 3.76 -1.60
CA GLU A 60 3.66 4.46 -0.77
C GLU A 60 2.38 4.83 -1.55
N LYS A 61 2.51 5.26 -2.81
CA LYS A 61 1.35 5.57 -3.67
C LYS A 61 0.53 4.33 -4.00
N ASP A 62 1.20 3.23 -4.33
CA ASP A 62 0.55 1.96 -4.64
C ASP A 62 -0.11 1.36 -3.37
N ASP A 63 0.54 1.47 -2.22
CA ASP A 63 -0.02 1.06 -0.92
C ASP A 63 -1.26 1.87 -0.56
N TYR A 64 -1.24 3.20 -0.74
CA TYR A 64 -2.39 4.06 -0.48
C TYR A 64 -3.62 3.67 -1.31
N ILE A 65 -3.43 3.39 -2.60
CA ILE A 65 -4.54 2.96 -3.49
C ILE A 65 -5.04 1.58 -3.05
N THR A 66 -4.13 0.67 -2.74
CA THR A 66 -4.45 -0.69 -2.29
C THR A 66 -5.23 -0.67 -0.98
N GLU A 67 -4.82 0.15 -0.02
CA GLU A 67 -5.51 0.32 1.25
C GLU A 67 -6.92 0.91 1.07
N ARG A 68 -7.08 1.94 0.24
CA ARG A 68 -8.41 2.50 -0.06
C ARG A 68 -9.36 1.46 -0.65
N LEU A 69 -8.86 0.65 -1.59
CA LEU A 69 -9.62 -0.43 -2.21
C LEU A 69 -10.00 -1.50 -1.17
N TYR A 70 -9.06 -1.85 -0.30
CA TYR A 70 -9.25 -2.83 0.76
C TYR A 70 -10.30 -2.36 1.78
N VAL A 71 -10.13 -1.16 2.31
CA VAL A 71 -11.03 -0.59 3.33
C VAL A 71 -12.45 -0.48 2.79
N TYR A 72 -12.65 0.05 1.57
CA TYR A 72 -13.97 0.12 0.97
C TYR A 72 -14.64 -1.25 0.85
N ALA A 73 -13.93 -2.24 0.28
CA ALA A 73 -14.47 -3.57 0.06
C ALA A 73 -14.88 -4.25 1.38
N PHE A 74 -14.05 -4.11 2.42
CA PHE A 74 -14.36 -4.69 3.73
C PHE A 74 -15.45 -3.95 4.48
N MET A 75 -15.52 -2.63 4.39
CA MET A 75 -16.64 -1.87 4.96
C MET A 75 -17.96 -2.30 4.31
N ARG A 76 -18.00 -2.45 2.98
CA ARG A 76 -19.19 -2.95 2.27
C ARG A 76 -19.53 -4.38 2.66
N TYR A 77 -18.55 -5.26 2.78
CA TYR A 77 -18.75 -6.63 3.24
C TYR A 77 -19.34 -6.70 4.66
N TYR A 78 -18.82 -5.88 5.59
CA TYR A 78 -19.32 -5.86 6.96
C TYR A 78 -20.68 -5.16 7.12
N GLU A 79 -21.12 -4.37 6.14
CA GLU A 79 -22.49 -3.85 6.11
C GLU A 79 -23.54 -4.96 5.93
N ASP A 80 -23.22 -5.93 5.07
CA ASP A 80 -24.05 -7.13 4.85
C ASP A 80 -23.16 -8.31 4.45
N THR A 81 -22.84 -9.16 5.41
CA THR A 81 -22.00 -10.35 5.21
C THR A 81 -22.68 -11.45 4.39
N SER A 82 -23.99 -11.33 4.14
CA SER A 82 -24.74 -12.25 3.29
C SER A 82 -24.72 -11.86 1.80
N ASP A 83 -24.23 -10.65 1.46
CA ASP A 83 -24.13 -10.21 0.08
C ASP A 83 -22.87 -10.80 -0.61
N GLY A 84 -23.10 -11.73 -1.53
CA GLY A 84 -22.04 -12.42 -2.27
C GLY A 84 -21.20 -11.47 -3.13
N THR A 85 -21.73 -10.31 -3.54
CA THR A 85 -21.00 -9.29 -4.32
C THR A 85 -19.86 -8.69 -3.49
N TYR A 86 -20.16 -8.29 -2.25
CA TYR A 86 -19.17 -7.68 -1.36
C TYR A 86 -18.21 -8.71 -0.76
N GLN A 87 -18.67 -9.96 -0.58
CA GLN A 87 -17.77 -11.06 -0.24
C GLN A 87 -16.73 -11.28 -1.35
N GLN A 88 -17.13 -11.27 -2.62
CA GLN A 88 -16.22 -11.40 -3.75
C GLN A 88 -15.28 -10.17 -3.87
N MET A 89 -15.82 -8.97 -3.65
CA MET A 89 -15.04 -7.72 -3.68
C MET A 89 -13.95 -7.71 -2.60
N SER A 90 -14.27 -8.14 -1.38
CA SER A 90 -13.28 -8.25 -0.30
C SER A 90 -12.19 -9.29 -0.61
N GLY A 91 -12.54 -10.42 -1.22
CA GLY A 91 -11.57 -11.41 -1.69
C GLY A 91 -10.62 -10.88 -2.77
N LYS A 92 -11.15 -10.09 -3.73
CA LYS A 92 -10.33 -9.40 -4.73
C LYS A 92 -9.36 -8.40 -4.10
N ALA A 93 -9.82 -7.61 -3.12
CA ALA A 93 -8.99 -6.64 -2.42
C ALA A 93 -7.86 -7.31 -1.63
N GLN A 94 -8.15 -8.43 -0.96
CA GLN A 94 -7.13 -9.24 -0.28
C GLN A 94 -6.05 -9.75 -1.26
N MET A 95 -6.47 -10.30 -2.40
CA MET A 95 -5.54 -10.81 -3.40
C MET A 95 -4.66 -9.68 -3.97
N LEU A 96 -5.24 -8.50 -4.19
CA LEU A 96 -4.48 -7.32 -4.64
C LEU A 96 -3.42 -6.91 -3.61
N ALA A 97 -3.77 -6.88 -2.33
CA ALA A 97 -2.82 -6.53 -1.26
C ALA A 97 -1.63 -7.50 -1.22
N VAL A 98 -1.87 -8.81 -1.39
CA VAL A 98 -0.79 -9.80 -1.49
C VAL A 98 0.11 -9.54 -2.70
N LYS A 99 -0.48 -9.32 -3.88
CA LYS A 99 0.28 -9.05 -5.11
C LYS A 99 1.09 -7.74 -5.04
N MET A 100 0.53 -6.71 -4.39
CA MET A 100 1.25 -5.45 -4.20
C MET A 100 2.43 -5.63 -3.25
N SER A 101 2.25 -6.38 -2.16
CA SER A 101 3.34 -6.76 -1.25
C SER A 101 4.43 -7.57 -1.96
N GLU A 102 4.06 -8.48 -2.86
CA GLU A 102 5.03 -9.23 -3.68
C GLU A 102 5.83 -8.29 -4.61
N LYS A 103 5.17 -7.34 -5.27
CA LYS A 103 5.80 -6.36 -6.17
C LYS A 103 6.93 -5.59 -5.49
N TYR A 104 6.76 -5.22 -4.21
CA TYR A 104 7.73 -4.43 -3.45
C TYR A 104 8.55 -5.24 -2.44
N SER A 105 8.49 -6.55 -2.50
CA SER A 105 9.21 -7.44 -1.57
C SER A 105 10.74 -7.30 -1.61
N PHE A 106 11.30 -6.72 -2.68
CA PHE A 106 12.73 -6.47 -2.85
C PHE A 106 13.26 -5.29 -2.00
N LEU A 107 12.40 -4.32 -1.62
CA LEU A 107 12.82 -3.08 -0.97
C LEU A 107 13.59 -3.33 0.32
N VAL A 108 13.00 -4.06 1.27
CA VAL A 108 13.63 -4.30 2.57
C VAL A 108 14.93 -5.09 2.45
N PRO A 109 15.00 -6.22 1.72
CA PRO A 109 16.26 -6.95 1.52
C PRO A 109 17.38 -6.11 0.89
N GLU A 110 17.08 -5.29 -0.11
CA GLU A 110 18.09 -4.45 -0.77
C GLU A 110 18.60 -3.34 0.16
N ILE A 111 17.71 -2.73 0.95
CA ILE A 111 18.11 -1.73 1.96
C ILE A 111 18.99 -2.38 3.03
N MET A 112 18.62 -3.56 3.51
CA MET A 112 19.37 -4.28 4.55
C MET A 112 20.72 -4.84 4.06
N ALA A 113 20.86 -5.06 2.75
CA ALA A 113 22.12 -5.54 2.15
C ALA A 113 23.14 -4.41 1.92
N ALA A 114 22.72 -3.14 2.04
CA ALA A 114 23.61 -2.00 1.87
C ALA A 114 24.50 -1.78 3.11
N ASP A 115 25.70 -1.23 2.88
CA ASP A 115 26.60 -0.85 3.98
C ASP A 115 25.98 0.23 4.87
N ASP A 116 26.18 0.10 6.18
CA ASP A 116 25.65 1.03 7.19
C ASP A 116 26.09 2.48 6.92
N ASP A 117 27.33 2.71 6.50
CA ASP A 117 27.84 4.03 6.12
C ASP A 117 27.08 4.62 4.90
N LYS A 118 26.66 3.78 3.97
CA LYS A 118 25.86 4.20 2.81
C LYS A 118 24.47 4.62 3.23
N VAL A 119 23.82 3.81 4.05
CA VAL A 119 22.49 4.11 4.63
C VAL A 119 22.55 5.40 5.44
N ALA A 120 23.56 5.57 6.31
CA ALA A 120 23.73 6.77 7.11
C ALA A 120 23.84 8.04 6.26
N ARG A 121 24.61 7.99 5.17
CA ARG A 121 24.71 9.12 4.22
C ARG A 121 23.38 9.44 3.54
N PHE A 122 22.59 8.42 3.21
CA PHE A 122 21.29 8.62 2.57
C PHE A 122 20.28 9.25 3.53
N LEU A 123 20.34 8.92 4.83
CA LEU A 123 19.48 9.49 5.86
C LEU A 123 19.65 11.02 6.02
N ASP A 124 20.77 11.59 5.60
CA ASP A 124 21.02 13.03 5.61
C ASP A 124 20.42 13.77 4.42
N SER A 125 19.96 13.04 3.39
CA SER A 125 19.33 13.63 2.20
C SER A 125 17.94 14.19 2.54
N ASP A 126 17.65 15.39 2.01
CA ASP A 126 16.33 16.04 2.19
C ASP A 126 15.18 15.20 1.64
N LYS A 127 15.38 14.46 0.56
CA LYS A 127 14.37 13.59 -0.04
C LYS A 127 14.05 12.38 0.83
N ILE A 128 15.00 11.91 1.63
CA ILE A 128 14.84 10.76 2.53
C ILE A 128 14.25 11.18 3.89
N LYS A 129 14.27 12.46 4.26
CA LYS A 129 13.74 12.94 5.54
C LYS A 129 12.35 12.38 5.90
N PRO A 130 11.36 12.32 4.98
CA PRO A 130 10.03 11.76 5.30
C PRO A 130 10.10 10.29 5.72
N TYR A 131 11.05 9.53 5.17
CA TYR A 131 11.21 8.09 5.37
C TYR A 131 12.23 7.72 6.44
N ARG A 132 12.94 8.71 7.01
CA ARG A 132 14.05 8.50 7.96
C ARG A 132 13.66 7.59 9.12
N HIS A 133 12.49 7.81 9.70
CA HIS A 133 12.02 7.01 10.82
C HIS A 133 11.84 5.53 10.43
N CYS A 134 11.18 5.26 9.31
CA CYS A 134 10.99 3.90 8.80
C CYS A 134 12.34 3.21 8.52
N LEU A 135 13.27 3.90 7.89
CA LEU A 135 14.59 3.35 7.56
C LEU A 135 15.44 3.03 8.79
N LEU A 136 15.37 3.83 9.85
CA LEU A 136 16.07 3.56 11.12
C LEU A 136 15.57 2.27 11.80
N TYR A 137 14.29 1.90 11.63
CA TYR A 137 13.74 0.65 12.15
C TYR A 137 13.97 -0.55 11.23
N THR A 138 14.23 -0.32 9.95
CA THR A 138 14.53 -1.37 8.97
C THR A 138 16.01 -1.74 8.96
N SER A 139 16.88 -0.77 9.27
CA SER A 139 18.32 -1.04 9.39
C SER A 139 18.61 -1.93 10.60
N PRO A 140 19.48 -2.95 10.49
CA PRO A 140 19.88 -3.73 11.65
C PRO A 140 20.46 -2.77 12.69
N SER A 141 19.98 -2.89 13.95
CA SER A 141 20.52 -2.12 15.08
C SER A 141 22.05 -2.25 15.07
N PRO A 142 22.82 -1.15 15.25
CA PRO A 142 24.24 -1.29 15.43
C PRO A 142 24.47 -2.30 16.57
N ARG A 143 25.14 -3.39 16.27
CA ARG A 143 25.54 -4.34 17.30
C ARG A 143 26.60 -3.64 18.14
N ASP A 144 26.28 -3.42 19.40
CA ASP A 144 27.24 -3.00 20.44
C ASP A 144 28.48 -3.91 20.47
#